data_345f481c3bd58a1c66e1ff52efc2228e
#
_entry.id   345f481c3bd58a1c66e1ff52efc2228e
#
_cell.length_a   1.000
_cell.length_b   1.000
_cell.length_c   1.000
_cell.angle_alpha   90.00
_cell.angle_beta   90.00
_cell.angle_gamma   90.00
#
_symmetry.space_group_name_H-M   'P 1'
#
loop_
_entity.id
_entity.type
_entity.pdbx_description
1 polymer ?
#
loop_
_entity_poly.entity_id
_entity_poly.type
_entity_poly.pdbx_seq_one_letter_code
_entity_poly.pdbx_strand_id
1 'polypeptide(L)'
;QIIEIDANTIKINDTFIVRPGESLPADGIVIEGSSNVNESMLTGESQPVSKKIGVRVYAATMNQQGLLKCRATSIGSHTQLAAIIRLVEEAQGSKAPIQRMADTISGIFVPVVVLISTLTLLLTWWFVGDSVLALINAVTVLVISCPCALGLATPTAIMVAAGRGAQVGVLVKNAAALEQAEKIQTLIFDKTGTLTEGKPVVTNIIPAESITKHDLMQVSTTLEQGSEHPLAKAVLECAKNMNIKPRTVNNFAAVTGSGVTARIDDTEYILGAVKFLIDRGAVIDTDYVATLQAKGKTVIGVAKKFSSTFEILGYLEIGDQLRSASLQAVKRLQSMGIEVMMLTGDNPVTAAAIARQVGITSYRAEVSPQDKAAEVENIRKKGKFTAMVGDGINDAPALAAANVSFAIGAGSDVAIEVADIILVRNDLMSVVDAVSLSKKTLSKIRQNLFFAFIYNVLGIPLAAIGLLNPVIAATAMAMSSVSVVGNSLLLKRWQASS
;
A
#
# COMPACT_ATOMS: atom_id res chain seq x y z
N GLN A 1 36.17 14.23 -15.93
CA GLN A 1 36.51 15.35 -15.04
C GLN A 1 35.36 15.47 -14.01
N ILE A 2 35.68 15.46 -12.73
CA ILE A 2 34.68 15.69 -11.67
C ILE A 2 34.57 17.22 -11.50
N ILE A 3 33.34 17.73 -11.58
CA ILE A 3 33.04 19.16 -11.38
C ILE A 3 32.00 19.29 -10.26
N GLU A 4 32.08 20.34 -9.49
CA GLU A 4 31.08 20.67 -8.48
C GLU A 4 30.02 21.58 -9.11
N ILE A 5 28.75 21.20 -8.99
CA ILE A 5 27.61 21.92 -9.58
C ILE A 5 26.50 22.06 -8.52
N ASP A 6 25.62 23.02 -8.72
CA ASP A 6 24.40 23.11 -7.92
C ASP A 6 23.50 21.90 -8.20
N ALA A 7 22.97 21.28 -7.13
CA ALA A 7 22.07 20.13 -7.22
C ALA A 7 20.85 20.38 -8.13
N ASN A 8 20.38 21.62 -8.22
CA ASN A 8 19.28 22.01 -9.10
C ASN A 8 19.62 22.00 -10.59
N THR A 9 20.90 21.90 -10.93
CA THR A 9 21.36 21.89 -12.34
C THR A 9 21.59 20.48 -12.89
N ILE A 10 21.48 19.46 -12.07
CA ILE A 10 21.58 18.04 -12.46
C ILE A 10 20.52 17.72 -13.51
N LYS A 11 20.91 16.97 -14.54
CA LYS A 11 20.01 16.48 -15.62
C LYS A 11 19.84 14.96 -15.52
N ILE A 12 18.74 14.47 -16.10
CA ILE A 12 18.52 13.03 -16.24
C ILE A 12 19.69 12.42 -17.04
N ASN A 13 20.18 11.27 -16.58
CA ASN A 13 21.36 10.54 -17.03
C ASN A 13 22.71 11.15 -16.62
N ASP A 14 22.76 12.29 -15.94
CA ASP A 14 24.01 12.75 -15.34
C ASP A 14 24.51 11.77 -14.28
N THR A 15 25.80 11.70 -14.13
CA THR A 15 26.44 10.89 -13.12
C THR A 15 26.88 11.77 -11.95
N PHE A 16 26.40 11.48 -10.75
CA PHE A 16 26.76 12.19 -9.53
C PHE A 16 27.43 11.25 -8.52
N ILE A 17 28.26 11.84 -7.66
CA ILE A 17 29.00 11.13 -6.62
C ILE A 17 28.48 11.61 -5.27
N VAL A 18 28.23 10.65 -4.36
CA VAL A 18 27.77 10.92 -2.99
C VAL A 18 28.76 10.30 -2.00
N ARG A 19 29.38 11.15 -1.20
CA ARG A 19 30.32 10.74 -0.16
C ARG A 19 29.60 10.32 1.13
N PRO A 20 30.26 9.61 2.02
CA PRO A 20 29.73 9.34 3.36
C PRO A 20 29.30 10.64 4.07
N GLY A 21 28.09 10.64 4.64
CA GLY A 21 27.50 11.80 5.31
C GLY A 21 26.83 12.82 4.40
N GLU A 22 26.87 12.65 3.07
CA GLU A 22 26.18 13.53 2.14
C GLU A 22 24.77 13.03 1.85
N SER A 23 23.86 13.97 1.55
CA SER A 23 22.52 13.69 1.06
C SER A 23 22.54 13.48 -0.45
N LEU A 24 21.72 12.56 -0.94
CA LEU A 24 21.56 12.32 -2.36
C LEU A 24 20.78 13.47 -3.03
N PRO A 25 21.31 14.07 -4.12
CA PRO A 25 20.71 15.26 -4.75
C PRO A 25 19.53 14.90 -5.70
N ALA A 26 19.46 13.67 -6.18
CA ALA A 26 18.48 13.21 -7.16
C ALA A 26 18.16 11.73 -6.94
N ASP A 27 17.04 11.26 -7.51
CA ASP A 27 16.81 9.82 -7.62
C ASP A 27 17.71 9.24 -8.70
N GLY A 28 18.21 8.03 -8.46
CA GLY A 28 19.16 7.42 -9.38
C GLY A 28 19.33 5.92 -9.20
N ILE A 29 20.27 5.37 -9.97
CA ILE A 29 20.71 3.99 -9.89
C ILE A 29 22.20 3.98 -9.60
N VAL A 30 22.63 3.18 -8.63
CA VAL A 30 24.05 2.99 -8.31
C VAL A 30 24.75 2.32 -9.49
N ILE A 31 25.78 2.99 -10.06
CA ILE A 31 26.61 2.45 -11.15
C ILE A 31 27.95 1.97 -10.65
N GLU A 32 28.44 2.48 -9.51
CA GLU A 32 29.73 2.10 -8.93
C GLU A 32 29.69 2.32 -7.40
N GLY A 33 30.32 1.44 -6.62
CA GLY A 33 30.39 1.51 -5.17
C GLY A 33 29.32 0.69 -4.46
N SER A 34 29.40 0.71 -3.14
CA SER A 34 28.37 0.13 -2.25
C SER A 34 28.34 0.90 -0.92
N SER A 35 27.18 1.07 -0.35
CA SER A 35 27.01 1.78 0.93
C SER A 35 25.69 1.38 1.59
N ASN A 36 25.53 1.80 2.86
CA ASN A 36 24.26 1.83 3.55
C ASN A 36 23.68 3.25 3.46
N VAL A 37 22.42 3.37 3.09
CA VAL A 37 21.73 4.66 2.94
C VAL A 37 20.55 4.69 3.91
N ASN A 38 20.45 5.78 4.67
CA ASN A 38 19.30 6.02 5.54
C ASN A 38 18.15 6.59 4.71
N GLU A 39 17.10 5.77 4.54
CA GLU A 39 15.89 6.10 3.79
C GLU A 39 14.69 6.39 4.72
N SER A 40 14.92 6.58 6.01
CA SER A 40 13.84 6.77 7.00
C SER A 40 12.91 7.94 6.70
N MET A 41 13.37 8.96 6.00
CA MET A 41 12.52 10.08 5.56
C MET A 41 11.45 9.66 4.53
N LEU A 42 11.70 8.61 3.75
CA LEU A 42 10.79 8.11 2.73
C LEU A 42 9.98 6.90 3.21
N THR A 43 10.65 5.96 3.88
CA THR A 43 10.05 4.68 4.28
C THR A 43 9.51 4.67 5.70
N GLY A 44 9.97 5.57 6.56
CA GLY A 44 9.70 5.56 8.00
C GLY A 44 10.51 4.51 8.78
N GLU A 45 11.33 3.70 8.10
CA GLU A 45 12.14 2.67 8.73
C GLU A 45 13.49 3.23 9.19
N SER A 46 13.86 2.95 10.44
CA SER A 46 15.11 3.48 11.02
C SER A 46 16.36 2.70 10.59
N GLN A 47 16.20 1.49 10.03
CA GLN A 47 17.34 0.68 9.60
C GLN A 47 17.85 1.15 8.23
N PRO A 48 19.17 1.40 8.10
CA PRO A 48 19.76 1.75 6.82
C PRO A 48 19.68 0.62 5.81
N VAL A 49 19.40 0.98 4.55
CA VAL A 49 19.23 0.05 3.44
C VAL A 49 20.55 -0.09 2.67
N SER A 50 21.01 -1.31 2.46
CA SER A 50 22.21 -1.58 1.67
C SER A 50 21.99 -1.30 0.19
N LYS A 51 22.83 -0.43 -0.40
CA LYS A 51 22.83 -0.06 -1.82
C LYS A 51 24.07 -0.61 -2.50
N LYS A 52 23.84 -1.36 -3.58
CA LYS A 52 24.87 -1.96 -4.43
C LYS A 52 24.60 -1.59 -5.89
N ILE A 53 25.53 -1.90 -6.78
CA ILE A 53 25.36 -1.62 -8.22
C ILE A 53 24.03 -2.16 -8.73
N GLY A 54 23.30 -1.34 -9.48
CA GLY A 54 21.97 -1.63 -10.03
C GLY A 54 20.80 -1.34 -9.09
N VAL A 55 21.04 -0.99 -7.81
CA VAL A 55 19.96 -0.66 -6.85
C VAL A 55 19.59 0.81 -6.97
N ARG A 56 18.28 1.11 -6.86
CA ARG A 56 17.76 2.47 -6.83
C ARG A 56 18.14 3.21 -5.55
N VAL A 57 18.41 4.48 -5.68
CA VAL A 57 18.63 5.46 -4.60
C VAL A 57 17.71 6.65 -4.80
N TYR A 58 17.39 7.34 -3.71
CA TYR A 58 16.37 8.38 -3.70
C TYR A 58 16.92 9.71 -3.18
N ALA A 59 16.44 10.81 -3.74
CA ALA A 59 16.78 12.16 -3.32
C ALA A 59 16.48 12.39 -1.83
N ALA A 60 17.26 13.25 -1.19
CA ALA A 60 17.18 13.62 0.22
C ALA A 60 17.46 12.49 1.22
N THR A 61 17.79 11.27 0.76
CA THR A 61 18.27 10.20 1.66
C THR A 61 19.76 10.40 1.96
N MET A 62 20.23 9.89 3.10
CA MET A 62 21.57 10.15 3.59
C MET A 62 22.48 8.94 3.41
N ASN A 63 23.58 9.13 2.71
CA ASN A 63 24.62 8.12 2.54
C ASN A 63 25.46 7.99 3.81
N GLN A 64 25.70 6.76 4.33
CA GLN A 64 26.34 6.58 5.63
C GLN A 64 27.84 6.24 5.56
N GLN A 65 28.26 5.24 4.77
CA GLN A 65 29.59 4.65 4.96
C GLN A 65 30.46 4.59 3.70
N GLY A 66 29.91 4.26 2.54
CA GLY A 66 30.65 4.06 1.29
C GLY A 66 30.54 5.22 0.33
N LEU A 67 31.43 5.30 -0.63
CA LEU A 67 31.29 6.18 -1.78
C LEU A 67 30.30 5.56 -2.77
N LEU A 68 29.30 6.32 -3.19
CA LEU A 68 28.35 5.93 -4.22
C LEU A 68 28.52 6.81 -5.45
N LYS A 69 28.57 6.17 -6.61
CA LYS A 69 28.46 6.85 -7.91
C LYS A 69 27.16 6.41 -8.55
N CYS A 70 26.28 7.36 -8.81
CA CYS A 70 24.92 7.10 -9.24
C CYS A 70 24.62 7.82 -10.55
N ARG A 71 23.73 7.24 -11.35
CA ARG A 71 23.16 7.89 -12.54
C ARG A 71 21.78 8.41 -12.20
N ALA A 72 21.53 9.69 -12.45
CA ALA A 72 20.24 10.33 -12.20
C ALA A 72 19.14 9.75 -13.11
N THR A 73 18.02 9.35 -12.52
CA THR A 73 16.83 8.84 -13.20
C THR A 73 15.66 9.80 -13.09
N SER A 74 15.55 10.54 -11.96
CA SER A 74 14.52 11.56 -11.75
C SER A 74 15.09 12.72 -10.93
N ILE A 75 14.66 13.94 -11.26
CA ILE A 75 15.19 15.18 -10.70
C ILE A 75 14.07 16.15 -10.29
N GLY A 76 14.34 17.03 -9.34
CA GLY A 76 13.44 18.10 -8.93
C GLY A 76 12.05 17.62 -8.55
N SER A 77 11.02 18.15 -9.23
CA SER A 77 9.60 17.81 -8.98
C SER A 77 9.20 16.37 -9.34
N HIS A 78 10.06 15.65 -10.04
CA HIS A 78 9.82 14.25 -10.42
C HIS A 78 10.51 13.24 -9.52
N THR A 79 11.15 13.68 -8.44
CA THR A 79 11.73 12.77 -7.44
C THR A 79 10.64 12.11 -6.59
N GLN A 80 10.99 10.96 -6.00
CA GLN A 80 10.10 10.24 -5.09
C GLN A 80 9.65 11.11 -3.89
N LEU A 81 10.56 11.91 -3.34
CA LEU A 81 10.24 12.84 -2.26
C LEU A 81 9.25 13.91 -2.71
N ALA A 82 9.45 14.48 -3.89
CA ALA A 82 8.53 15.49 -4.45
C ALA A 82 7.13 14.89 -4.70
N ALA A 83 7.04 13.66 -5.16
CA ALA A 83 5.77 12.94 -5.31
C ALA A 83 5.06 12.75 -3.96
N ILE A 84 5.80 12.38 -2.90
CA ILE A 84 5.24 12.25 -1.54
C ILE A 84 4.71 13.60 -1.05
N ILE A 85 5.49 14.69 -1.20
CA ILE A 85 5.07 16.04 -0.78
C ILE A 85 3.79 16.43 -1.51
N ARG A 86 3.72 16.24 -2.84
CA ARG A 86 2.52 16.55 -3.63
C ARG A 86 1.30 15.77 -3.15
N LEU A 87 1.42 14.47 -2.90
CA LEU A 87 0.32 13.65 -2.38
C LEU A 87 -0.20 14.15 -1.02
N VAL A 88 0.72 14.56 -0.14
CA VAL A 88 0.32 15.13 1.16
C VAL A 88 -0.41 16.47 0.98
N GLU A 89 0.06 17.33 0.07
CA GLU A 89 -0.60 18.61 -0.24
C GLU A 89 -1.98 18.41 -0.88
N GLU A 90 -2.11 17.47 -1.82
CA GLU A 90 -3.39 17.10 -2.44
C GLU A 90 -4.38 16.58 -1.39
N ALA A 91 -3.92 15.70 -0.48
CA ALA A 91 -4.75 15.20 0.61
C ALA A 91 -5.25 16.32 1.53
N GLN A 92 -4.37 17.28 1.85
CA GLN A 92 -4.71 18.43 2.70
C GLN A 92 -5.67 19.39 2.00
N GLY A 93 -5.56 19.59 0.68
CA GLY A 93 -6.41 20.45 -0.12
C GLY A 93 -7.78 19.86 -0.48
N SER A 94 -7.96 18.55 -0.33
CA SER A 94 -9.20 17.87 -0.72
C SER A 94 -10.29 17.96 0.34
N LYS A 95 -11.57 18.02 -0.08
CA LYS A 95 -12.72 18.04 0.84
C LYS A 95 -13.28 16.63 1.03
N ALA A 96 -13.27 16.14 2.27
CA ALA A 96 -13.93 14.89 2.65
C ALA A 96 -15.46 15.00 2.56
N PRO A 97 -16.21 13.92 2.28
CA PRO A 97 -17.67 13.89 2.33
C PRO A 97 -18.24 14.42 3.65
N ILE A 98 -17.64 14.08 4.79
CA ILE A 98 -18.04 14.58 6.12
C ILE A 98 -17.91 16.10 6.24
N GLN A 99 -16.97 16.72 5.55
CA GLN A 99 -16.85 18.19 5.49
C GLN A 99 -18.00 18.80 4.71
N ARG A 100 -18.40 18.21 3.58
CA ARG A 100 -19.57 18.69 2.81
C ARG A 100 -20.86 18.63 3.63
N MET A 101 -21.02 17.57 4.45
CA MET A 101 -22.15 17.46 5.37
C MET A 101 -22.12 18.59 6.41
N ALA A 102 -20.97 18.92 6.98
CA ALA A 102 -20.80 20.03 7.90
C ALA A 102 -21.14 21.39 7.23
N ASP A 103 -20.70 21.60 5.98
CA ASP A 103 -21.02 22.80 5.20
C ASP A 103 -22.55 22.92 4.96
N THR A 104 -23.22 21.81 4.65
CA THR A 104 -24.71 21.78 4.46
C THR A 104 -25.44 22.11 5.76
N ILE A 105 -25.02 21.53 6.90
CA ILE A 105 -25.58 21.82 8.22
C ILE A 105 -25.42 23.31 8.54
N SER A 106 -24.26 23.89 8.28
CA SER A 106 -23.99 25.32 8.49
C SER A 106 -24.93 26.21 7.65
N GLY A 107 -25.20 25.78 6.41
CA GLY A 107 -26.13 26.51 5.51
C GLY A 107 -27.57 26.58 6.03
N ILE A 108 -28.03 25.60 6.81
CA ILE A 108 -29.34 25.60 7.47
C ILE A 108 -29.25 26.33 8.83
N PHE A 109 -28.16 26.12 9.56
CA PHE A 109 -27.99 26.66 10.90
C PHE A 109 -27.99 28.19 10.94
N VAL A 110 -27.29 28.84 10.00
CA VAL A 110 -27.17 30.31 9.97
C VAL A 110 -28.54 31.02 9.83
N PRO A 111 -29.41 30.68 8.88
CA PRO A 111 -30.77 31.26 8.82
C PRO A 111 -31.60 31.05 10.08
N VAL A 112 -31.49 29.85 10.70
CA VAL A 112 -32.20 29.53 11.95
C VAL A 112 -31.73 30.45 13.09
N VAL A 113 -30.40 30.63 13.22
CA VAL A 113 -29.82 31.52 14.23
C VAL A 113 -30.23 32.98 14.03
N VAL A 114 -30.26 33.48 12.79
CA VAL A 114 -30.72 34.84 12.48
C VAL A 114 -32.18 35.00 12.90
N LEU A 115 -33.02 34.00 12.65
CA LEU A 115 -34.42 34.03 13.10
C LEU A 115 -34.50 34.06 14.64
N ILE A 116 -33.74 33.20 15.35
CA ILE A 116 -33.71 33.19 16.83
C ILE A 116 -33.24 34.53 17.37
N SER A 117 -32.18 35.12 16.81
CA SER A 117 -31.67 36.44 17.20
C SER A 117 -32.71 37.53 17.01
N THR A 118 -33.42 37.54 15.86
CA THR A 118 -34.47 38.49 15.57
C THR A 118 -35.65 38.33 16.55
N LEU A 119 -36.07 37.09 16.82
CA LEU A 119 -37.10 36.81 17.81
C LEU A 119 -36.65 37.24 19.22
N THR A 120 -35.42 37.02 19.60
CA THR A 120 -34.83 37.45 20.88
C THR A 120 -34.89 38.96 20.99
N LEU A 121 -34.52 39.72 19.95
CA LEU A 121 -34.61 41.15 19.91
C LEU A 121 -36.05 41.64 20.16
N LEU A 122 -37.01 41.12 19.38
CA LEU A 122 -38.42 41.56 19.43
C LEU A 122 -39.06 41.18 20.76
N LEU A 123 -38.88 39.96 21.25
CA LEU A 123 -39.46 39.48 22.51
C LEU A 123 -38.84 40.22 23.70
N THR A 124 -37.53 40.40 23.78
CA THR A 124 -36.90 41.14 24.87
C THR A 124 -37.36 42.59 24.90
N TRP A 125 -37.41 43.24 23.73
CA TRP A 125 -37.94 44.63 23.63
C TRP A 125 -39.41 44.73 24.07
N TRP A 126 -40.23 43.76 23.64
CA TRP A 126 -41.67 43.75 23.98
C TRP A 126 -41.92 43.51 25.49
N PHE A 127 -41.22 42.55 26.10
CA PHE A 127 -41.50 42.19 27.50
C PHE A 127 -40.74 43.04 28.52
N VAL A 128 -39.52 43.52 28.19
CA VAL A 128 -38.66 44.25 29.12
C VAL A 128 -38.71 45.78 28.85
N GLY A 129 -39.02 46.20 27.63
CA GLY A 129 -39.09 47.63 27.25
C GLY A 129 -37.70 48.29 27.07
N ASP A 130 -36.60 47.57 27.28
CA ASP A 130 -35.23 48.09 27.14
C ASP A 130 -34.64 47.66 25.78
N SER A 131 -34.51 48.61 24.86
CA SER A 131 -33.98 48.39 23.51
C SER A 131 -32.50 48.07 23.50
N VAL A 132 -31.75 48.59 24.48
CA VAL A 132 -30.28 48.30 24.56
C VAL A 132 -30.04 46.87 25.03
N LEU A 133 -30.79 46.44 26.05
CA LEU A 133 -30.73 45.05 26.51
C LEU A 133 -31.17 44.06 25.43
N ALA A 134 -32.27 44.38 24.71
CA ALA A 134 -32.76 43.59 23.60
C ALA A 134 -31.69 43.41 22.49
N LEU A 135 -31.01 44.52 22.13
CA LEU A 135 -29.93 44.49 21.15
C LEU A 135 -28.72 43.65 21.66
N ILE A 136 -28.35 43.83 22.93
CA ILE A 136 -27.24 43.08 23.53
C ILE A 136 -27.54 41.56 23.49
N ASN A 137 -28.74 41.13 23.88
CA ASN A 137 -29.13 39.74 23.85
C ASN A 137 -29.12 39.15 22.42
N ALA A 138 -29.70 39.89 21.46
CA ALA A 138 -29.74 39.48 20.05
C ALA A 138 -28.31 39.35 19.46
N VAL A 139 -27.43 40.32 19.72
CA VAL A 139 -26.04 40.28 19.30
C VAL A 139 -25.29 39.11 19.98
N THR A 140 -25.57 38.85 21.27
CA THR A 140 -24.97 37.73 21.99
C THR A 140 -25.34 36.38 21.37
N VAL A 141 -26.61 36.22 20.94
CA VAL A 141 -27.08 35.04 20.19
C VAL A 141 -26.27 34.88 18.89
N LEU A 142 -26.05 35.96 18.14
CA LEU A 142 -25.26 35.90 16.89
C LEU A 142 -23.80 35.56 17.19
N VAL A 143 -23.19 36.11 18.21
CA VAL A 143 -21.80 35.88 18.59
C VAL A 143 -21.59 34.43 19.00
N ILE A 144 -22.43 33.90 19.92
CA ILE A 144 -22.28 32.53 20.42
C ILE A 144 -22.54 31.46 19.33
N SER A 145 -23.29 31.86 18.30
CA SER A 145 -23.66 30.95 17.21
C SER A 145 -22.64 30.86 16.07
N CYS A 146 -21.52 31.58 16.18
CA CYS A 146 -20.48 31.49 15.14
C CYS A 146 -20.00 30.02 14.95
N PRO A 147 -20.16 29.40 13.77
CA PRO A 147 -19.68 28.05 13.52
C PRO A 147 -18.18 27.99 13.19
N CYS A 148 -17.38 28.92 13.78
CA CYS A 148 -15.96 29.10 13.45
C CYS A 148 -15.13 27.81 13.66
N ALA A 149 -15.40 27.07 14.73
CA ALA A 149 -14.74 25.82 15.04
C ALA A 149 -15.11 24.67 14.08
N LEU A 150 -16.32 24.72 13.50
CA LEU A 150 -16.82 23.72 12.56
C LEU A 150 -16.00 23.70 11.26
N GLY A 151 -15.64 24.88 10.74
CA GLY A 151 -14.78 25.01 9.56
C GLY A 151 -13.36 24.44 9.75
N LEU A 152 -12.88 24.37 11.01
CA LEU A 152 -11.56 23.84 11.36
C LEU A 152 -11.59 22.36 11.75
N ALA A 153 -12.75 21.81 12.12
CA ALA A 153 -12.90 20.48 12.72
C ALA A 153 -12.37 19.34 11.85
N THR A 154 -12.66 19.36 10.56
CA THR A 154 -12.26 18.32 9.60
C THR A 154 -10.87 18.60 9.00
N PRO A 155 -10.56 19.80 8.46
CA PRO A 155 -9.27 20.04 7.81
C PRO A 155 -8.07 19.86 8.75
N THR A 156 -8.15 20.33 10.01
CA THR A 156 -7.03 20.15 10.95
C THR A 156 -6.76 18.70 11.30
N ALA A 157 -7.79 17.88 11.48
CA ALA A 157 -7.64 16.47 11.76
C ALA A 157 -7.04 15.71 10.56
N ILE A 158 -7.49 16.01 9.34
CA ILE A 158 -6.96 15.42 8.10
C ILE A 158 -5.51 15.82 7.89
N MET A 159 -5.17 17.10 8.07
CA MET A 159 -3.80 17.59 7.94
C MET A 159 -2.84 16.85 8.89
N VAL A 160 -3.22 16.72 10.16
CA VAL A 160 -2.40 16.00 11.15
C VAL A 160 -2.30 14.52 10.81
N ALA A 161 -3.40 13.89 10.37
CA ALA A 161 -3.43 12.49 9.99
C ALA A 161 -2.58 12.21 8.74
N ALA A 162 -2.71 13.01 7.68
CA ALA A 162 -1.92 12.87 6.45
C ALA A 162 -0.42 13.02 6.75
N GLY A 163 -0.04 14.05 7.53
CA GLY A 163 1.34 14.24 7.95
C GLY A 163 1.88 13.10 8.81
N ARG A 164 1.06 12.56 9.74
CA ARG A 164 1.45 11.40 10.56
C ARG A 164 1.52 10.11 9.74
N GLY A 165 0.58 9.91 8.81
CA GLY A 165 0.59 8.79 7.87
C GLY A 165 1.86 8.79 7.03
N ALA A 166 2.22 9.93 6.43
CA ALA A 166 3.43 10.06 5.63
C ALA A 166 4.70 9.70 6.41
N GLN A 167 4.82 10.10 7.68
CA GLN A 167 5.96 9.75 8.55
C GLN A 167 6.13 8.24 8.78
N VAL A 168 5.06 7.46 8.66
CA VAL A 168 5.08 6.00 8.81
C VAL A 168 4.94 5.26 7.47
N GLY A 169 5.09 5.99 6.35
CA GLY A 169 5.02 5.40 5.00
C GLY A 169 3.60 5.09 4.51
N VAL A 170 2.57 5.73 5.08
CA VAL A 170 1.17 5.66 4.61
C VAL A 170 0.82 6.98 3.93
N LEU A 171 0.77 6.99 2.61
CA LEU A 171 0.44 8.18 1.82
C LEU A 171 -1.02 8.13 1.38
N VAL A 172 -1.77 9.13 1.73
CA VAL A 172 -3.20 9.24 1.43
C VAL A 172 -3.40 10.25 0.31
N LYS A 173 -4.02 9.87 -0.78
CA LYS A 173 -4.21 10.72 -1.96
C LYS A 173 -5.20 11.84 -1.74
N ASN A 174 -6.26 11.59 -0.97
CA ASN A 174 -7.29 12.58 -0.67
C ASN A 174 -8.01 12.29 0.65
N ALA A 175 -8.71 13.28 1.17
CA ALA A 175 -9.44 13.19 2.43
C ALA A 175 -10.59 12.15 2.38
N ALA A 176 -11.17 11.91 1.20
CA ALA A 176 -12.22 10.92 1.03
C ALA A 176 -11.69 9.51 1.23
N ALA A 177 -10.44 9.22 0.82
CA ALA A 177 -9.80 7.93 1.03
C ALA A 177 -9.70 7.57 2.52
N LEU A 178 -9.35 8.54 3.39
CA LEU A 178 -9.36 8.34 4.85
C LEU A 178 -10.77 8.01 5.38
N GLU A 179 -11.80 8.73 4.90
CA GLU A 179 -13.17 8.46 5.32
C GLU A 179 -13.65 7.08 4.85
N GLN A 180 -13.29 6.70 3.63
CA GLN A 180 -13.67 5.41 3.06
C GLN A 180 -12.95 4.25 3.75
N ALA A 181 -11.67 4.41 4.08
CA ALA A 181 -10.90 3.38 4.76
C ALA A 181 -11.42 3.04 6.18
N GLU A 182 -12.12 3.99 6.86
CA GLU A 182 -12.79 3.70 8.13
C GLU A 182 -13.97 2.74 7.96
N LYS A 183 -14.66 2.81 6.81
CA LYS A 183 -15.90 2.06 6.53
C LYS A 183 -15.67 0.65 6.01
N ILE A 184 -14.43 0.22 5.81
CA ILE A 184 -14.09 -1.09 5.23
C ILE A 184 -14.72 -2.23 6.04
N GLN A 185 -15.49 -3.07 5.35
CA GLN A 185 -16.10 -4.29 5.87
C GLN A 185 -15.44 -5.55 5.29
N THR A 186 -15.05 -5.49 4.01
CA THR A 186 -14.32 -6.57 3.33
C THR A 186 -13.05 -6.01 2.72
N LEU A 187 -11.93 -6.65 3.00
CA LEU A 187 -10.63 -6.30 2.43
C LEU A 187 -10.12 -7.47 1.61
N ILE A 188 -9.86 -7.21 0.34
CA ILE A 188 -9.42 -8.18 -0.65
C ILE A 188 -7.93 -7.99 -0.87
N PHE A 189 -7.16 -9.07 -0.70
CA PHE A 189 -5.75 -9.11 -1.07
C PHE A 189 -5.58 -9.82 -2.42
N ASP A 190 -4.78 -9.25 -3.30
CA ASP A 190 -4.14 -10.06 -4.32
C ASP A 190 -3.12 -11.00 -3.68
N LYS A 191 -2.86 -12.15 -4.29
CA LYS A 191 -1.85 -13.07 -3.79
C LYS A 191 -0.44 -12.58 -4.15
N THR A 192 -0.18 -12.47 -5.46
CA THR A 192 1.18 -12.31 -6.01
C THR A 192 1.69 -10.89 -5.84
N GLY A 193 2.90 -10.72 -5.26
CA GLY A 193 3.45 -9.39 -4.99
C GLY A 193 2.80 -8.65 -3.82
N THR A 194 1.69 -9.16 -3.27
CA THR A 194 0.94 -8.57 -2.15
C THR A 194 1.06 -9.44 -0.90
N LEU A 195 0.37 -10.57 -0.81
CA LEU A 195 0.56 -11.52 0.30
C LEU A 195 1.90 -12.23 0.23
N THR A 196 2.45 -12.35 -0.98
CA THR A 196 3.75 -12.94 -1.28
C THR A 196 4.73 -11.85 -1.74
N GLU A 197 6.02 -12.20 -1.81
CA GLU A 197 7.06 -11.27 -2.25
C GLU A 197 7.05 -10.97 -3.75
N GLY A 198 6.29 -11.74 -4.54
CA GLY A 198 6.26 -11.65 -6.00
C GLY A 198 7.54 -12.17 -6.66
N LYS A 199 8.34 -12.93 -5.91
CA LYS A 199 9.61 -13.51 -6.36
C LYS A 199 9.55 -15.01 -6.18
N PRO A 200 9.32 -15.79 -7.26
CA PRO A 200 9.39 -17.23 -7.18
C PRO A 200 10.80 -17.67 -6.76
N VAL A 201 10.87 -18.64 -5.85
CA VAL A 201 12.13 -19.26 -5.40
C VAL A 201 11.99 -20.77 -5.44
N VAL A 202 13.10 -21.48 -5.73
CA VAL A 202 13.16 -22.94 -5.61
C VAL A 202 13.12 -23.29 -4.12
N THR A 203 12.01 -23.85 -3.67
CA THR A 203 11.79 -24.20 -2.25
C THR A 203 12.23 -25.62 -1.92
N ASN A 204 12.26 -26.52 -2.92
CA ASN A 204 12.73 -27.88 -2.73
C ASN A 204 13.26 -28.45 -4.05
N ILE A 205 14.27 -29.32 -3.94
CA ILE A 205 14.91 -30.04 -5.03
C ILE A 205 14.71 -31.52 -4.76
N ILE A 206 14.00 -32.22 -5.64
CA ILE A 206 13.59 -33.62 -5.48
C ILE A 206 14.21 -34.43 -6.63
N PRO A 207 15.41 -34.95 -6.48
CA PRO A 207 16.06 -35.79 -7.50
C PRO A 207 15.43 -37.20 -7.55
N ALA A 208 15.51 -37.85 -8.69
CA ALA A 208 15.24 -39.28 -8.82
C ALA A 208 16.35 -40.08 -8.07
N GLU A 209 16.08 -41.35 -7.76
CA GLU A 209 16.95 -42.18 -6.91
C GLU A 209 18.42 -42.28 -7.40
N SER A 210 18.65 -42.19 -8.71
CA SER A 210 19.98 -42.29 -9.33
C SER A 210 20.69 -40.93 -9.51
N ILE A 211 20.08 -39.81 -9.10
CA ILE A 211 20.54 -38.45 -9.40
C ILE A 211 20.79 -37.68 -8.10
N THR A 212 21.84 -36.87 -8.05
CA THR A 212 22.07 -35.99 -6.91
C THR A 212 21.32 -34.67 -7.07
N LYS A 213 21.05 -33.98 -5.96
CA LYS A 213 20.49 -32.62 -6.01
C LYS A 213 21.34 -31.64 -6.83
N HIS A 214 22.65 -31.81 -6.75
CA HIS A 214 23.61 -31.00 -7.49
C HIS A 214 23.49 -31.26 -9.00
N ASP A 215 23.39 -32.53 -9.44
CA ASP A 215 23.28 -32.86 -10.86
C ASP A 215 21.94 -32.39 -11.44
N LEU A 216 20.85 -32.60 -10.70
CA LEU A 216 19.54 -32.10 -11.11
C LEU A 216 19.54 -30.56 -11.30
N MET A 217 20.14 -29.84 -10.35
CA MET A 217 20.26 -28.36 -10.46
C MET A 217 21.21 -27.95 -11.57
N GLN A 218 22.30 -28.70 -11.80
CA GLN A 218 23.24 -28.47 -12.90
C GLN A 218 22.53 -28.54 -14.26
N VAL A 219 21.73 -29.58 -14.48
CA VAL A 219 20.90 -29.73 -15.71
C VAL A 219 19.85 -28.61 -15.81
N SER A 220 19.10 -28.37 -14.73
CA SER A 220 18.05 -27.35 -14.71
C SER A 220 18.60 -25.97 -15.03
N THR A 221 19.70 -25.58 -14.39
CA THR A 221 20.35 -24.27 -14.63
C THR A 221 20.88 -24.16 -16.06
N THR A 222 21.39 -25.23 -16.60
CA THR A 222 21.91 -25.29 -17.96
C THR A 222 20.79 -25.11 -18.99
N LEU A 223 19.59 -25.67 -18.73
CA LEU A 223 18.41 -25.51 -19.58
C LEU A 223 17.79 -24.12 -19.48
N GLU A 224 17.76 -23.54 -18.28
CA GLU A 224 17.06 -22.27 -18.04
C GLU A 224 17.92 -21.02 -18.32
N GLN A 225 19.22 -21.15 -18.65
CA GLN A 225 20.12 -20.00 -18.91
C GLN A 225 19.67 -19.11 -20.08
N GLY A 226 18.92 -19.68 -21.03
CA GLY A 226 18.39 -18.97 -22.20
C GLY A 226 16.93 -18.49 -22.05
N SER A 227 16.31 -18.72 -20.88
CA SER A 227 14.91 -18.41 -20.62
C SER A 227 14.76 -17.10 -19.81
N GLU A 228 13.85 -16.23 -20.23
CA GLU A 228 13.51 -15.00 -19.48
C GLU A 228 12.32 -15.21 -18.51
N HIS A 229 11.80 -16.43 -18.41
CA HIS A 229 10.65 -16.72 -17.58
C HIS A 229 10.95 -16.52 -16.09
N PRO A 230 10.00 -16.01 -15.25
CA PRO A 230 10.22 -15.82 -13.82
C PRO A 230 10.67 -17.09 -13.07
N LEU A 231 10.19 -18.27 -13.46
CA LEU A 231 10.61 -19.53 -12.88
C LEU A 231 12.07 -19.87 -13.24
N ALA A 232 12.54 -19.51 -14.44
CA ALA A 232 13.92 -19.67 -14.83
C ALA A 232 14.85 -18.83 -13.95
N LYS A 233 14.47 -17.59 -13.66
CA LYS A 233 15.25 -16.73 -12.74
C LYS A 233 15.37 -17.36 -11.35
N ALA A 234 14.30 -17.99 -10.85
CA ALA A 234 14.33 -18.71 -9.58
C ALA A 234 15.32 -19.88 -9.58
N VAL A 235 15.36 -20.65 -10.68
CA VAL A 235 16.31 -21.77 -10.85
C VAL A 235 17.75 -21.24 -10.93
N LEU A 236 18.01 -20.21 -11.72
CA LEU A 236 19.33 -19.60 -11.86
C LEU A 236 19.85 -18.98 -10.55
N GLU A 237 18.97 -18.35 -9.77
CA GLU A 237 19.33 -17.77 -8.47
C GLU A 237 19.65 -18.88 -7.44
N CYS A 238 18.85 -19.94 -7.40
CA CYS A 238 19.12 -21.10 -6.57
C CYS A 238 20.47 -21.74 -6.91
N ALA A 239 20.76 -21.93 -8.19
CA ALA A 239 22.05 -22.46 -8.66
C ALA A 239 23.23 -21.56 -8.28
N LYS A 240 23.08 -20.24 -8.37
CA LYS A 240 24.11 -19.29 -7.94
C LYS A 240 24.43 -19.44 -6.45
N ASN A 241 23.42 -19.63 -5.61
CA ASN A 241 23.58 -19.86 -4.17
C ASN A 241 24.27 -21.23 -3.87
N MET A 242 24.09 -22.19 -4.77
CA MET A 242 24.78 -23.50 -4.70
C MET A 242 26.17 -23.50 -5.41
N ASN A 243 26.64 -22.37 -5.92
CA ASN A 243 27.87 -22.23 -6.74
C ASN A 243 27.88 -23.11 -7.99
N ILE A 244 26.73 -23.39 -8.59
CA ILE A 244 26.59 -24.18 -9.81
C ILE A 244 26.65 -23.22 -11.02
N LYS A 245 27.53 -23.56 -11.99
CA LYS A 245 27.65 -22.83 -13.25
C LYS A 245 26.96 -23.59 -14.37
N PRO A 246 26.20 -22.92 -15.25
CA PRO A 246 25.58 -23.56 -16.41
C PRO A 246 26.64 -24.11 -17.36
N ARG A 247 26.31 -25.20 -18.08
CA ARG A 247 27.11 -25.75 -19.17
C ARG A 247 26.68 -25.16 -20.51
N THR A 248 27.41 -25.42 -21.57
CA THR A 248 27.03 -25.02 -22.93
C THR A 248 25.87 -25.89 -23.41
N VAL A 249 24.90 -25.30 -24.05
CA VAL A 249 23.74 -25.97 -24.67
C VAL A 249 23.71 -25.79 -26.18
N ASN A 250 23.21 -26.77 -26.88
CA ASN A 250 22.93 -26.72 -28.32
C ASN A 250 21.41 -26.89 -28.53
N ASN A 251 20.88 -26.33 -29.61
CA ASN A 251 19.46 -26.48 -30.01
C ASN A 251 18.47 -26.09 -28.89
N PHE A 252 18.72 -24.95 -28.20
CA PHE A 252 17.78 -24.42 -27.22
C PHE A 252 16.49 -23.98 -27.89
N ALA A 253 15.35 -24.42 -27.36
CA ALA A 253 14.03 -23.98 -27.78
C ALA A 253 13.10 -23.79 -26.56
N ALA A 254 12.52 -22.62 -26.45
CA ALA A 254 11.48 -22.33 -25.46
C ALA A 254 10.11 -22.57 -26.06
N VAL A 255 9.25 -23.31 -25.32
CA VAL A 255 7.84 -23.53 -25.64
C VAL A 255 7.00 -22.68 -24.71
N THR A 256 6.44 -21.62 -25.26
CA THR A 256 5.70 -20.60 -24.49
C THR A 256 4.64 -21.23 -23.57
N GLY A 257 4.72 -20.89 -22.28
CA GLY A 257 3.79 -21.36 -21.26
C GLY A 257 3.94 -22.84 -20.85
N SER A 258 4.93 -23.57 -21.38
CA SER A 258 5.07 -25.00 -21.16
C SER A 258 6.42 -25.41 -20.59
N GLY A 259 7.52 -24.98 -21.21
CA GLY A 259 8.86 -25.36 -20.76
C GLY A 259 9.93 -25.08 -21.79
N VAL A 260 11.11 -25.69 -21.60
CA VAL A 260 12.29 -25.54 -22.49
C VAL A 260 12.82 -26.90 -22.89
N THR A 261 13.45 -26.94 -24.07
CA THR A 261 14.17 -28.11 -24.58
C THR A 261 15.58 -27.67 -25.01
N ALA A 262 16.57 -28.49 -24.77
CA ALA A 262 17.91 -28.27 -25.27
C ALA A 262 18.74 -29.57 -25.32
N ARG A 263 19.88 -29.54 -26.00
CA ARG A 263 20.86 -30.64 -26.00
C ARG A 263 22.07 -30.28 -25.19
N ILE A 264 22.44 -31.17 -24.28
CA ILE A 264 23.67 -31.14 -23.51
C ILE A 264 24.45 -32.39 -23.84
N ASP A 265 25.67 -32.23 -24.36
CA ASP A 265 26.55 -33.39 -24.74
C ASP A 265 25.81 -34.44 -25.61
N ASP A 266 25.17 -33.99 -26.71
CA ASP A 266 24.37 -34.79 -27.67
C ASP A 266 23.11 -35.47 -27.11
N THR A 267 22.79 -35.30 -25.83
CA THR A 267 21.57 -35.81 -25.23
C THR A 267 20.53 -34.73 -25.14
N GLU A 268 19.30 -35.03 -25.52
CA GLU A 268 18.16 -34.10 -25.42
C GLU A 268 17.56 -34.12 -24.02
N TYR A 269 17.34 -32.93 -23.48
CA TYR A 269 16.70 -32.68 -22.17
C TYR A 269 15.50 -31.80 -22.35
N ILE A 270 14.51 -31.99 -21.47
CA ILE A 270 13.33 -31.15 -21.37
C ILE A 270 13.12 -30.74 -19.91
N LEU A 271 12.69 -29.49 -19.70
CA LEU A 271 12.32 -28.95 -18.39
C LEU A 271 11.04 -28.14 -18.53
N GLY A 272 10.08 -28.32 -17.64
CA GLY A 272 8.86 -27.53 -17.66
C GLY A 272 7.71 -28.12 -16.86
N ALA A 273 6.49 -27.68 -17.20
CA ALA A 273 5.27 -28.15 -16.57
C ALA A 273 5.11 -29.67 -16.75
N VAL A 274 4.59 -30.34 -15.74
CA VAL A 274 4.39 -31.81 -15.76
C VAL A 274 3.64 -32.28 -16.99
N LYS A 275 2.56 -31.56 -17.37
CA LYS A 275 1.79 -31.84 -18.58
C LYS A 275 2.65 -31.80 -19.84
N PHE A 276 3.54 -30.80 -19.96
CA PHE A 276 4.46 -30.69 -21.09
C PHE A 276 5.40 -31.89 -21.22
N LEU A 277 5.87 -32.43 -20.09
CA LEU A 277 6.73 -33.61 -20.10
C LEU A 277 5.94 -34.86 -20.52
N ILE A 278 4.70 -35.01 -20.04
CA ILE A 278 3.80 -36.12 -20.42
C ILE A 278 3.53 -36.08 -21.92
N ASP A 279 3.18 -34.90 -22.45
CA ASP A 279 2.89 -34.71 -23.88
C ASP A 279 4.11 -35.03 -24.78
N ARG A 280 5.33 -34.99 -24.20
CA ARG A 280 6.60 -35.35 -24.86
C ARG A 280 6.99 -36.82 -24.65
N GLY A 281 6.17 -37.62 -23.96
CA GLY A 281 6.40 -39.04 -23.76
C GLY A 281 7.18 -39.38 -22.50
N ALA A 282 7.25 -38.50 -21.52
CA ALA A 282 7.81 -38.83 -20.22
C ALA A 282 6.85 -39.67 -19.38
N VAL A 283 7.33 -40.71 -18.75
CA VAL A 283 6.56 -41.53 -17.81
C VAL A 283 6.62 -40.87 -16.43
N ILE A 284 5.48 -40.39 -15.94
CA ILE A 284 5.39 -39.62 -14.69
C ILE A 284 4.34 -40.24 -13.77
N ASP A 285 4.69 -40.43 -12.52
CA ASP A 285 3.74 -40.76 -11.46
C ASP A 285 2.91 -39.50 -11.12
N THR A 286 1.71 -39.44 -11.69
CA THR A 286 0.79 -38.30 -11.54
C THR A 286 0.29 -38.15 -10.11
N ASP A 287 0.14 -39.24 -9.36
CA ASP A 287 -0.34 -39.21 -7.97
C ASP A 287 0.74 -38.64 -7.05
N TYR A 288 1.99 -39.01 -7.28
CA TYR A 288 3.12 -38.40 -6.56
C TYR A 288 3.23 -36.92 -6.85
N VAL A 289 3.15 -36.50 -8.10
CA VAL A 289 3.16 -35.07 -8.47
C VAL A 289 2.00 -34.30 -7.82
N ALA A 290 0.81 -34.91 -7.81
CA ALA A 290 -0.35 -34.30 -7.14
C ALA A 290 -0.10 -34.05 -5.64
N THR A 291 0.61 -34.97 -4.95
CA THR A 291 1.01 -34.78 -3.55
C THR A 291 1.98 -33.60 -3.35
N LEU A 292 2.89 -33.37 -4.31
CA LEU A 292 3.80 -32.22 -4.29
C LEU A 292 3.05 -30.91 -4.53
N GLN A 293 2.16 -30.91 -5.52
CA GLN A 293 1.33 -29.74 -5.85
C GLN A 293 0.33 -29.38 -4.73
N ALA A 294 -0.14 -30.37 -3.97
CA ALA A 294 -1.05 -30.14 -2.83
C ALA A 294 -0.45 -29.23 -1.73
N LYS A 295 0.87 -29.01 -1.75
CA LYS A 295 1.55 -28.04 -0.86
C LYS A 295 1.43 -26.59 -1.33
N GLY A 296 0.70 -26.32 -2.40
CA GLY A 296 0.52 -24.96 -2.92
C GLY A 296 1.71 -24.40 -3.69
N LYS A 297 2.53 -25.27 -4.29
CA LYS A 297 3.73 -24.90 -5.02
C LYS A 297 3.62 -25.26 -6.50
N THR A 298 4.31 -24.54 -7.35
CA THR A 298 4.49 -24.92 -8.75
C THR A 298 5.53 -26.03 -8.81
N VAL A 299 5.18 -27.15 -9.43
CA VAL A 299 6.10 -28.29 -9.64
C VAL A 299 6.49 -28.31 -11.11
N ILE A 300 7.78 -28.17 -11.38
CA ILE A 300 8.37 -28.38 -12.71
C ILE A 300 9.19 -29.63 -12.70
N GLY A 301 9.13 -30.39 -13.78
CA GLY A 301 9.91 -31.61 -13.95
C GLY A 301 11.09 -31.40 -14.88
N VAL A 302 12.10 -32.22 -14.72
CA VAL A 302 13.29 -32.30 -15.57
C VAL A 302 13.43 -33.72 -16.07
N ALA A 303 13.58 -33.89 -17.39
CA ALA A 303 13.71 -35.21 -17.98
C ALA A 303 14.79 -35.24 -19.05
N LYS A 304 15.39 -36.42 -19.22
CA LYS A 304 16.46 -36.73 -20.17
C LYS A 304 15.93 -37.75 -21.17
N LYS A 305 16.24 -37.58 -22.44
CA LYS A 305 15.86 -38.53 -23.48
C LYS A 305 16.67 -39.80 -23.36
N PHE A 306 15.98 -40.92 -23.26
CA PHE A 306 16.57 -42.23 -23.26
C PHE A 306 15.89 -43.08 -24.34
N SER A 307 16.61 -43.44 -25.40
CA SER A 307 16.05 -44.12 -26.59
C SER A 307 14.88 -43.34 -27.21
N SER A 308 13.65 -43.83 -27.11
CA SER A 308 12.44 -43.22 -27.67
C SER A 308 11.57 -42.49 -26.62
N THR A 309 11.91 -42.57 -25.33
CA THR A 309 11.14 -42.00 -24.22
C THR A 309 11.96 -41.01 -23.43
N PHE A 310 11.30 -40.22 -22.55
CA PHE A 310 11.96 -39.35 -21.61
C PHE A 310 11.89 -39.93 -20.20
N GLU A 311 13.06 -40.05 -19.57
CA GLU A 311 13.23 -40.49 -18.19
C GLU A 311 13.31 -39.27 -17.26
N ILE A 312 12.54 -39.28 -16.16
CA ILE A 312 12.51 -38.22 -15.18
C ILE A 312 13.76 -38.21 -14.35
N LEU A 313 14.47 -37.08 -14.32
CA LEU A 313 15.64 -36.85 -13.47
C LEU A 313 15.23 -36.31 -12.10
N GLY A 314 14.08 -35.70 -12.00
CA GLY A 314 13.54 -35.16 -10.76
C GLY A 314 12.60 -33.98 -10.96
N TYR A 315 12.21 -33.37 -9.84
CA TYR A 315 11.28 -32.25 -9.79
C TYR A 315 11.86 -31.09 -8.99
N LEU A 316 11.47 -29.87 -9.35
CA LEU A 316 11.74 -28.66 -8.58
C LEU A 316 10.40 -28.10 -8.10
N GLU A 317 10.25 -27.93 -6.78
CA GLU A 317 9.14 -27.17 -6.21
C GLU A 317 9.53 -25.69 -6.19
N ILE A 318 8.76 -24.87 -6.88
CA ILE A 318 8.94 -23.42 -6.92
C ILE A 318 7.71 -22.78 -6.29
N GLY A 319 7.93 -21.88 -5.36
CA GLY A 319 6.89 -21.16 -4.67
C GLY A 319 7.23 -19.69 -4.54
N ASP A 320 6.20 -18.86 -4.50
CA ASP A 320 6.34 -17.47 -4.14
C ASP A 320 6.27 -17.39 -2.61
N GLN A 321 7.29 -16.80 -2.01
CA GLN A 321 7.43 -16.77 -0.55
C GLN A 321 6.42 -15.80 0.06
N LEU A 322 5.69 -16.26 1.10
CA LEU A 322 4.83 -15.39 1.88
C LEU A 322 5.65 -14.32 2.58
N ARG A 323 5.16 -13.09 2.58
CA ARG A 323 5.76 -12.04 3.41
C ARG A 323 5.62 -12.40 4.88
N SER A 324 6.64 -12.12 5.65
CA SER A 324 6.71 -12.48 7.08
C SER A 324 5.53 -11.92 7.90
N ALA A 325 5.05 -10.74 7.55
CA ALA A 325 3.96 -10.07 8.23
C ALA A 325 2.55 -10.48 7.76
N SER A 326 2.40 -11.29 6.70
CA SER A 326 1.08 -11.59 6.10
C SER A 326 0.08 -12.18 7.11
N LEU A 327 0.50 -13.20 7.86
CA LEU A 327 -0.35 -13.82 8.88
C LEU A 327 -0.75 -12.85 9.98
N GLN A 328 0.20 -12.02 10.45
CA GLN A 328 -0.05 -11.05 11.51
C GLN A 328 -1.00 -9.94 11.05
N ALA A 329 -0.80 -9.42 9.83
CA ALA A 329 -1.66 -8.39 9.25
C ALA A 329 -3.10 -8.91 9.06
N VAL A 330 -3.27 -10.12 8.51
CA VAL A 330 -4.60 -10.73 8.35
C VAL A 330 -5.31 -10.89 9.69
N LYS A 331 -4.64 -11.46 10.69
CA LYS A 331 -5.22 -11.61 12.05
C LYS A 331 -5.62 -10.26 12.65
N ARG A 332 -4.78 -9.24 12.46
CA ARG A 332 -5.06 -7.90 13.00
C ARG A 332 -6.26 -7.26 12.33
N LEU A 333 -6.38 -7.36 10.99
CA LEU A 333 -7.55 -6.86 10.25
C LEU A 333 -8.83 -7.58 10.68
N GLN A 334 -8.79 -8.91 10.81
CA GLN A 334 -9.92 -9.69 11.32
C GLN A 334 -10.32 -9.28 12.75
N SER A 335 -9.35 -9.01 13.63
CA SER A 335 -9.62 -8.49 14.99
C SER A 335 -10.26 -7.09 14.99
N MET A 336 -10.11 -6.33 13.91
CA MET A 336 -10.76 -5.03 13.71
C MET A 336 -12.18 -5.15 13.13
N GLY A 337 -12.68 -6.41 12.95
CA GLY A 337 -14.01 -6.71 12.40
C GLY A 337 -14.08 -6.67 10.87
N ILE A 338 -12.93 -6.75 10.17
CA ILE A 338 -12.86 -6.73 8.71
C ILE A 338 -12.79 -8.16 8.19
N GLU A 339 -13.67 -8.52 7.28
CA GLU A 339 -13.59 -9.78 6.55
C GLU A 339 -12.42 -9.70 5.57
N VAL A 340 -11.53 -10.69 5.61
CA VAL A 340 -10.36 -10.73 4.72
C VAL A 340 -10.56 -11.82 3.68
N MET A 341 -10.37 -11.46 2.41
CA MET A 341 -10.49 -12.35 1.24
C MET A 341 -9.22 -12.31 0.41
N MET A 342 -8.91 -13.41 -0.28
CA MET A 342 -7.81 -13.49 -1.24
C MET A 342 -8.33 -13.72 -2.66
N LEU A 343 -7.81 -12.99 -3.64
CA LEU A 343 -7.97 -13.27 -5.08
C LEU A 343 -6.64 -13.77 -5.65
N THR A 344 -6.71 -14.76 -6.51
CA THR A 344 -5.52 -15.30 -7.19
C THR A 344 -5.88 -15.97 -8.53
N GLY A 345 -4.95 -15.89 -9.47
CA GLY A 345 -4.99 -16.68 -10.71
C GLY A 345 -4.55 -18.13 -10.55
N ASP A 346 -4.07 -18.53 -9.37
CA ASP A 346 -3.64 -19.90 -9.12
C ASP A 346 -4.81 -20.88 -9.12
N ASN A 347 -4.47 -22.17 -9.27
CA ASN A 347 -5.45 -23.26 -9.12
C ASN A 347 -6.01 -23.34 -7.69
N PRO A 348 -7.18 -23.97 -7.48
CA PRO A 348 -7.85 -24.04 -6.18
C PRO A 348 -6.99 -24.68 -5.07
N VAL A 349 -6.15 -25.66 -5.41
CA VAL A 349 -5.31 -26.37 -4.42
C VAL A 349 -4.24 -25.45 -3.86
N THR A 350 -3.54 -24.73 -4.73
CA THR A 350 -2.53 -23.72 -4.35
C THR A 350 -3.16 -22.58 -3.54
N ALA A 351 -4.31 -22.07 -4.03
CA ALA A 351 -5.05 -21.01 -3.35
C ALA A 351 -5.47 -21.42 -1.93
N ALA A 352 -6.03 -22.64 -1.76
CA ALA A 352 -6.41 -23.18 -0.45
C ALA A 352 -5.21 -23.31 0.51
N ALA A 353 -4.07 -23.77 0.01
CA ALA A 353 -2.86 -23.93 0.81
C ALA A 353 -2.34 -22.60 1.33
N ILE A 354 -2.26 -21.58 0.47
CA ILE A 354 -1.82 -20.22 0.83
C ILE A 354 -2.82 -19.56 1.80
N ALA A 355 -4.12 -19.61 1.49
CA ALA A 355 -5.17 -19.06 2.34
C ALA A 355 -5.11 -19.63 3.77
N ARG A 356 -4.90 -20.93 3.90
CA ARG A 356 -4.73 -21.60 5.21
C ARG A 356 -3.51 -21.10 5.97
N GLN A 357 -2.37 -20.91 5.27
CA GLN A 357 -1.13 -20.44 5.90
C GLN A 357 -1.25 -19.01 6.45
N VAL A 358 -1.99 -18.14 5.77
CA VAL A 358 -2.21 -16.75 6.22
C VAL A 358 -3.47 -16.56 7.06
N GLY A 359 -4.26 -17.63 7.29
CA GLY A 359 -5.47 -17.57 8.10
C GLY A 359 -6.68 -16.92 7.41
N ILE A 360 -6.73 -16.95 6.08
CA ILE A 360 -7.86 -16.48 5.27
C ILE A 360 -8.81 -17.65 4.99
N THR A 361 -10.09 -17.49 5.30
CA THR A 361 -11.13 -18.49 5.05
C THR A 361 -11.86 -18.31 3.74
N SER A 362 -11.90 -17.09 3.21
CA SER A 362 -12.59 -16.72 1.98
C SER A 362 -11.57 -16.42 0.87
N TYR A 363 -11.60 -17.17 -0.24
CA TYR A 363 -10.72 -16.94 -1.37
C TYR A 363 -11.40 -17.26 -2.69
N ARG A 364 -10.89 -16.71 -3.81
CA ARG A 364 -11.25 -17.04 -5.19
C ARG A 364 -9.98 -17.41 -5.95
N ALA A 365 -10.01 -18.58 -6.57
CA ALA A 365 -8.95 -19.14 -7.40
C ALA A 365 -9.30 -19.02 -8.89
N GLU A 366 -8.31 -19.19 -9.76
CA GLU A 366 -8.47 -19.17 -11.24
C GLU A 366 -9.08 -17.87 -11.77
N VAL A 367 -8.86 -16.74 -11.05
CA VAL A 367 -9.37 -15.43 -11.45
C VAL A 367 -8.36 -14.79 -12.40
N SER A 368 -8.76 -14.57 -13.65
CA SER A 368 -7.91 -13.88 -14.61
C SER A 368 -7.74 -12.39 -14.22
N PRO A 369 -6.68 -11.71 -14.66
CA PRO A 369 -6.49 -10.27 -14.38
C PRO A 369 -7.70 -9.41 -14.80
N GLN A 370 -8.38 -9.78 -15.89
CA GLN A 370 -9.56 -9.08 -16.39
C GLN A 370 -10.78 -9.32 -15.50
N ASP A 371 -10.91 -10.53 -14.93
CA ASP A 371 -12.06 -10.91 -14.08
C ASP A 371 -11.91 -10.41 -12.63
N LYS A 372 -10.69 -10.07 -12.18
CA LYS A 372 -10.47 -9.53 -10.83
C LYS A 372 -11.33 -8.30 -10.54
N ALA A 373 -11.42 -7.36 -11.48
CA ALA A 373 -12.25 -6.17 -11.34
C ALA A 373 -13.74 -6.51 -11.21
N ALA A 374 -14.22 -7.45 -12.01
CA ALA A 374 -15.62 -7.91 -11.96
C ALA A 374 -15.93 -8.59 -10.62
N GLU A 375 -15.00 -9.38 -10.07
CA GLU A 375 -15.19 -10.02 -8.76
C GLU A 375 -15.23 -9.00 -7.62
N VAL A 376 -14.34 -7.99 -7.62
CA VAL A 376 -14.38 -6.88 -6.65
C VAL A 376 -15.73 -6.14 -6.75
N GLU A 377 -16.19 -5.85 -7.96
CA GLU A 377 -17.47 -5.19 -8.18
C GLU A 377 -18.67 -6.04 -7.71
N ASN A 378 -18.64 -7.36 -7.92
CA ASN A 378 -19.66 -8.29 -7.44
C ASN A 378 -19.76 -8.28 -5.89
N ILE A 379 -18.63 -8.23 -5.19
CA ILE A 379 -18.61 -8.15 -3.74
C ILE A 379 -19.18 -6.80 -3.28
N ARG A 380 -18.79 -5.71 -3.94
CA ARG A 380 -19.32 -4.36 -3.67
C ARG A 380 -20.83 -4.27 -3.91
N LYS A 381 -21.36 -4.88 -4.99
CA LYS A 381 -22.81 -4.94 -5.28
C LYS A 381 -23.63 -5.67 -4.22
N LYS A 382 -23.01 -6.54 -3.41
CA LYS A 382 -23.67 -7.18 -2.25
C LYS A 382 -23.84 -6.23 -1.05
N GLY A 383 -23.53 -4.94 -1.22
CA GLY A 383 -23.70 -3.90 -0.20
C GLY A 383 -22.58 -3.82 0.83
N LYS A 384 -21.49 -4.57 0.67
CA LYS A 384 -20.32 -4.49 1.56
C LYS A 384 -19.35 -3.41 1.08
N PHE A 385 -18.87 -2.61 2.01
CA PHE A 385 -17.83 -1.62 1.72
C PHE A 385 -16.49 -2.33 1.54
N THR A 386 -16.02 -2.36 0.30
CA THR A 386 -14.94 -3.25 -0.15
C THR A 386 -13.66 -2.47 -0.42
N ALA A 387 -12.55 -2.96 0.14
CA ALA A 387 -11.21 -2.49 -0.19
C ALA A 387 -10.43 -3.52 -1.00
N MET A 388 -9.53 -3.05 -1.87
CA MET A 388 -8.59 -3.89 -2.62
C MET A 388 -7.16 -3.49 -2.30
N VAL A 389 -6.31 -4.48 -2.08
CA VAL A 389 -4.86 -4.32 -1.85
C VAL A 389 -4.12 -5.08 -2.94
N GLY A 390 -3.24 -4.39 -3.67
CA GLY A 390 -2.46 -4.96 -4.76
C GLY A 390 -1.11 -4.27 -4.95
N ASP A 391 -0.31 -4.75 -5.92
CA ASP A 391 0.97 -4.14 -6.29
C ASP A 391 0.83 -3.01 -7.36
N GLY A 392 -0.37 -2.86 -7.91
CA GLY A 392 -0.76 -1.82 -8.87
C GLY A 392 -0.39 -2.08 -10.32
N ILE A 393 0.47 -3.04 -10.65
CA ILE A 393 0.89 -3.29 -12.04
C ILE A 393 -0.18 -4.09 -12.78
N ASN A 394 -0.59 -5.23 -12.19
CA ASN A 394 -1.57 -6.13 -12.79
C ASN A 394 -2.99 -5.92 -12.24
N ASP A 395 -3.11 -5.24 -11.10
CA ASP A 395 -4.36 -5.11 -10.35
C ASP A 395 -5.04 -3.75 -10.52
N ALA A 396 -4.50 -2.85 -11.35
CA ALA A 396 -5.04 -1.50 -11.53
C ALA A 396 -6.56 -1.46 -11.80
N PRO A 397 -7.15 -2.33 -12.66
CA PRO A 397 -8.59 -2.37 -12.83
C PRO A 397 -9.35 -2.82 -11.57
N ALA A 398 -8.80 -3.76 -10.80
CA ALA A 398 -9.40 -4.25 -9.56
C ALA A 398 -9.32 -3.22 -8.43
N LEU A 399 -8.19 -2.48 -8.34
CA LEU A 399 -8.01 -1.35 -7.43
C LEU A 399 -9.06 -0.26 -7.72
N ALA A 400 -9.25 0.11 -8.99
CA ALA A 400 -10.24 1.10 -9.41
C ALA A 400 -11.69 0.67 -9.15
N ALA A 401 -11.99 -0.64 -9.16
CA ALA A 401 -13.33 -1.17 -8.90
C ALA A 401 -13.72 -1.16 -7.41
N ALA A 402 -12.76 -1.07 -6.49
CA ALA A 402 -12.99 -1.05 -5.04
C ALA A 402 -13.58 0.30 -4.57
N ASN A 403 -14.12 0.33 -3.33
CA ASN A 403 -14.50 1.58 -2.69
C ASN A 403 -13.29 2.37 -2.20
N VAL A 404 -12.23 1.67 -1.79
CA VAL A 404 -10.93 2.22 -1.45
C VAL A 404 -9.85 1.25 -1.85
N SER A 405 -8.76 1.77 -2.39
CA SER A 405 -7.65 0.97 -2.91
C SER A 405 -6.34 1.28 -2.19
N PHE A 406 -5.56 0.21 -1.96
CA PHE A 406 -4.24 0.29 -1.36
C PHE A 406 -3.21 -0.29 -2.32
N ALA A 407 -2.17 0.45 -2.64
CA ALA A 407 -1.01 -0.05 -3.37
C ALA A 407 0.16 -0.29 -2.43
N ILE A 408 0.79 -1.46 -2.52
CA ILE A 408 1.99 -1.81 -1.76
C ILE A 408 3.22 -1.57 -2.62
N GLY A 409 4.21 -0.88 -2.02
CA GLY A 409 5.46 -0.56 -2.67
C GLY A 409 5.36 0.65 -3.59
N ALA A 410 6.05 1.72 -3.27
CA ALA A 410 6.08 2.97 -4.04
C ALA A 410 6.82 2.84 -5.38
N GLY A 411 7.00 1.61 -5.90
CA GLY A 411 7.89 1.34 -7.02
C GLY A 411 7.28 1.38 -8.41
N SER A 412 5.96 1.44 -8.57
CA SER A 412 5.34 1.56 -9.90
C SER A 412 4.55 2.87 -10.02
N ASP A 413 4.82 3.62 -11.08
CA ASP A 413 4.10 4.86 -11.39
C ASP A 413 2.58 4.61 -11.52
N VAL A 414 2.21 3.41 -12.02
CA VAL A 414 0.81 2.99 -12.17
C VAL A 414 0.10 2.82 -10.81
N ALA A 415 0.80 2.27 -9.80
CA ALA A 415 0.24 2.13 -8.45
C ALA A 415 -0.06 3.49 -7.82
N ILE A 416 0.86 4.45 -7.99
CA ILE A 416 0.72 5.82 -7.48
C ILE A 416 -0.47 6.52 -8.14
N GLU A 417 -0.70 6.28 -9.44
CA GLU A 417 -1.77 6.94 -10.19
C GLU A 417 -3.17 6.40 -9.84
N VAL A 418 -3.30 5.10 -9.59
CA VAL A 418 -4.61 4.44 -9.44
C VAL A 418 -5.07 4.32 -7.98
N ALA A 419 -4.15 4.08 -7.03
CA ALA A 419 -4.52 3.83 -5.65
C ALA A 419 -4.94 5.08 -4.88
N ASP A 420 -5.88 4.92 -3.94
CA ASP A 420 -6.31 5.95 -2.99
C ASP A 420 -5.33 6.13 -1.84
N ILE A 421 -4.70 5.04 -1.40
CA ILE A 421 -3.71 5.01 -0.34
C ILE A 421 -2.48 4.21 -0.82
N ILE A 422 -1.30 4.82 -0.72
CA ILE A 422 -0.04 4.23 -1.14
C ILE A 422 0.76 3.86 0.11
N LEU A 423 1.21 2.63 0.17
CA LEU A 423 2.02 2.08 1.25
C LEU A 423 3.47 2.02 0.78
N VAL A 424 4.28 2.96 1.25
CA VAL A 424 5.70 3.09 0.85
C VAL A 424 6.51 1.89 1.31
N ARG A 425 6.23 1.45 2.53
CA ARG A 425 6.83 0.23 3.08
C ARG A 425 6.25 -1.00 2.38
N ASN A 426 7.12 -1.91 2.02
CA ASN A 426 6.73 -3.18 1.42
C ASN A 426 6.27 -4.21 2.47
N ASP A 427 5.45 -3.76 3.42
CA ASP A 427 4.96 -4.51 4.58
C ASP A 427 3.44 -4.41 4.69
N LEU A 428 2.78 -5.55 4.85
CA LEU A 428 1.32 -5.65 4.99
C LEU A 428 0.79 -5.03 6.29
N MET A 429 1.62 -4.87 7.32
CA MET A 429 1.22 -4.13 8.53
C MET A 429 0.88 -2.67 8.21
N SER A 430 1.45 -2.11 7.13
CA SER A 430 1.09 -0.75 6.67
C SER A 430 -0.39 -0.62 6.27
N VAL A 431 -1.05 -1.70 5.81
CA VAL A 431 -2.51 -1.72 5.56
C VAL A 431 -3.27 -1.58 6.88
N VAL A 432 -2.84 -2.32 7.91
CA VAL A 432 -3.41 -2.24 9.27
C VAL A 432 -3.26 -0.83 9.83
N ASP A 433 -2.09 -0.25 9.65
CA ASP A 433 -1.77 1.12 10.09
C ASP A 433 -2.65 2.15 9.38
N ALA A 434 -2.83 2.04 8.06
CA ALA A 434 -3.69 2.93 7.29
C ALA A 434 -5.15 2.88 7.77
N VAL A 435 -5.70 1.69 7.97
CA VAL A 435 -7.07 1.49 8.49
C VAL A 435 -7.18 2.01 9.93
N SER A 436 -6.20 1.74 10.79
CA SER A 436 -6.16 2.23 12.18
C SER A 436 -6.11 3.75 12.24
N LEU A 437 -5.25 4.38 11.43
CA LEU A 437 -5.13 5.84 11.31
C LEU A 437 -6.45 6.46 10.84
N SER A 438 -7.09 5.87 9.84
CA SER A 438 -8.40 6.31 9.34
C SER A 438 -9.46 6.28 10.44
N LYS A 439 -9.62 5.16 11.15
CA LYS A 439 -10.58 5.02 12.27
C LYS A 439 -10.33 6.07 13.36
N LYS A 440 -9.05 6.31 13.74
CA LYS A 440 -8.69 7.32 14.74
C LYS A 440 -8.97 8.74 14.24
N THR A 441 -8.69 9.03 12.97
CA THR A 441 -8.92 10.34 12.36
C THR A 441 -10.40 10.68 12.35
N LEU A 442 -11.25 9.77 11.88
CA LEU A 442 -12.71 9.98 11.85
C LEU A 442 -13.30 10.09 13.26
N SER A 443 -12.80 9.31 14.22
CA SER A 443 -13.18 9.46 15.62
C SER A 443 -12.87 10.87 16.14
N LYS A 444 -11.70 11.43 15.81
CA LYS A 444 -11.31 12.80 16.18
C LYS A 444 -12.17 13.85 15.48
N ILE A 445 -12.46 13.66 14.19
CA ILE A 445 -13.37 14.56 13.47
C ILE A 445 -14.77 14.59 14.13
N ARG A 446 -15.33 13.42 14.47
CA ARG A 446 -16.63 13.37 15.19
C ARG A 446 -16.58 14.07 16.54
N GLN A 447 -15.50 13.90 17.32
CA GLN A 447 -15.29 14.63 18.57
C GLN A 447 -15.16 16.13 18.35
N ASN A 448 -14.43 16.56 17.33
CA ASN A 448 -14.29 17.96 16.96
C ASN A 448 -15.63 18.59 16.60
N LEU A 449 -16.44 17.90 15.79
CA LEU A 449 -17.79 18.32 15.45
C LEU A 449 -18.66 18.46 16.70
N PHE A 450 -18.60 17.50 17.61
CA PHE A 450 -19.29 17.57 18.90
C PHE A 450 -18.87 18.81 19.71
N PHE A 451 -17.56 19.07 19.86
CA PHE A 451 -17.09 20.26 20.55
C PHE A 451 -17.49 21.54 19.84
N ALA A 452 -17.50 21.57 18.52
CA ALA A 452 -17.91 22.74 17.76
C ALA A 452 -19.40 23.08 17.96
N PHE A 453 -20.27 22.06 18.14
CA PHE A 453 -21.71 22.27 18.29
C PHE A 453 -22.16 22.47 19.75
N ILE A 454 -21.54 21.82 20.73
CA ILE A 454 -22.03 21.81 22.10
C ILE A 454 -22.08 23.22 22.72
N TYR A 455 -21.06 24.06 22.43
CA TYR A 455 -21.05 25.45 22.91
C TYR A 455 -22.19 26.25 22.34
N ASN A 456 -22.57 26.04 21.08
CA ASN A 456 -23.67 26.75 20.42
C ASN A 456 -25.01 26.26 20.98
N VAL A 457 -25.21 24.94 21.12
CA VAL A 457 -26.46 24.35 21.63
C VAL A 457 -26.77 24.81 23.06
N LEU A 458 -25.76 24.93 23.91
CA LEU A 458 -25.93 25.40 25.30
C LEU A 458 -25.96 26.92 25.37
N GLY A 459 -25.19 27.61 24.56
CA GLY A 459 -25.02 29.07 24.64
C GLY A 459 -26.17 29.88 24.03
N ILE A 460 -26.78 29.41 22.95
CA ILE A 460 -27.89 30.12 22.26
C ILE A 460 -29.08 30.36 23.21
N PRO A 461 -29.61 29.35 23.93
CA PRO A 461 -30.71 29.59 24.89
C PRO A 461 -30.33 30.54 26.01
N LEU A 462 -29.10 30.40 26.56
CA LEU A 462 -28.62 31.27 27.64
C LEU A 462 -28.47 32.73 27.17
N ALA A 463 -28.01 32.96 25.94
CA ALA A 463 -27.92 34.27 25.34
C ALA A 463 -29.30 34.88 25.07
N ALA A 464 -30.24 34.06 24.58
CA ALA A 464 -31.59 34.52 24.27
C ALA A 464 -32.37 34.99 25.52
N ILE A 465 -32.15 34.38 26.67
CA ILE A 465 -32.78 34.78 27.94
C ILE A 465 -31.97 35.82 28.73
N GLY A 466 -30.86 36.33 28.15
CA GLY A 466 -30.04 37.39 28.73
C GLY A 466 -29.10 36.94 29.85
N LEU A 467 -28.88 35.64 30.05
CA LEU A 467 -27.95 35.09 31.05
C LEU A 467 -26.52 35.05 30.61
N LEU A 468 -26.22 35.34 29.34
CA LEU A 468 -24.89 35.28 28.77
C LEU A 468 -24.42 36.67 28.29
N ASN A 469 -23.28 37.11 28.82
CA ASN A 469 -22.65 38.35 28.37
C ASN A 469 -21.92 38.11 27.01
N PRO A 470 -21.94 39.08 26.05
CA PRO A 470 -21.26 38.97 24.77
C PRO A 470 -19.77 38.62 24.88
N VAL A 471 -19.03 39.12 25.91
CA VAL A 471 -17.62 38.82 26.14
C VAL A 471 -17.42 37.37 26.54
N ILE A 472 -18.30 36.84 27.38
CA ILE A 472 -18.26 35.40 27.76
C ILE A 472 -18.60 34.53 26.54
N ALA A 473 -19.57 34.94 25.73
CA ALA A 473 -19.92 34.26 24.48
C ALA A 473 -18.70 34.19 23.51
N ALA A 474 -18.02 35.29 23.29
CA ALA A 474 -16.84 35.36 22.44
C ALA A 474 -15.70 34.51 22.99
N THR A 475 -15.49 34.51 24.30
CA THR A 475 -14.47 33.66 24.97
C THR A 475 -14.79 32.18 24.79
N ALA A 476 -16.05 31.77 24.97
CA ALA A 476 -16.49 30.38 24.77
C ALA A 476 -16.26 29.93 23.32
N MET A 477 -16.51 30.79 22.31
CA MET A 477 -16.22 30.49 20.90
C MET A 477 -14.73 30.34 20.62
N ALA A 478 -13.89 31.20 21.22
CA ALA A 478 -12.42 31.06 21.12
C ALA A 478 -11.96 29.71 21.73
N MET A 479 -12.48 29.35 22.90
CA MET A 479 -12.18 28.08 23.56
C MET A 479 -12.66 26.86 22.75
N SER A 480 -13.81 26.96 22.06
CA SER A 480 -14.29 25.93 21.13
C SER A 480 -13.26 25.66 20.03
N SER A 481 -12.74 26.70 19.39
CA SER A 481 -11.71 26.58 18.35
C SER A 481 -10.40 25.98 18.88
N VAL A 482 -9.95 26.40 20.06
CA VAL A 482 -8.76 25.83 20.72
C VAL A 482 -8.96 24.37 21.05
N SER A 483 -10.16 23.97 21.52
CA SER A 483 -10.49 22.57 21.83
C SER A 483 -10.42 21.69 20.58
N VAL A 484 -10.96 22.16 19.45
CA VAL A 484 -10.91 21.44 18.17
C VAL A 484 -9.49 21.24 17.67
N VAL A 485 -8.68 22.30 17.67
CA VAL A 485 -7.26 22.21 17.26
C VAL A 485 -6.47 21.33 18.21
N GLY A 486 -6.62 21.51 19.51
CA GLY A 486 -5.94 20.69 20.52
C GLY A 486 -6.29 19.21 20.40
N ASN A 487 -7.57 18.87 20.20
CA ASN A 487 -8.01 17.50 20.01
C ASN A 487 -7.47 16.88 18.71
N SER A 488 -7.39 17.64 17.62
CA SER A 488 -6.78 17.21 16.36
C SER A 488 -5.28 16.92 16.52
N LEU A 489 -4.55 17.75 17.27
CA LEU A 489 -3.12 17.56 17.55
C LEU A 489 -2.82 16.28 18.34
N LEU A 490 -3.78 15.73 19.08
CA LEU A 490 -3.61 14.45 19.75
C LEU A 490 -3.38 13.28 18.76
N LEU A 491 -3.77 13.42 17.47
CA LEU A 491 -3.42 12.44 16.43
C LEU A 491 -1.91 12.27 16.24
N LYS A 492 -1.08 13.27 16.60
CA LYS A 492 0.39 13.13 16.57
C LYS A 492 0.89 12.02 17.51
N ARG A 493 0.12 11.67 18.56
CA ARG A 493 0.45 10.60 19.50
C ARG A 493 0.04 9.21 18.99
N TRP A 494 -0.66 9.12 17.85
CA TRP A 494 -0.95 7.84 17.25
C TRP A 494 0.35 7.15 16.82
N GLN A 495 0.46 5.85 17.09
CA GLN A 495 1.62 5.03 16.74
C GLN A 495 1.18 3.90 15.81
N ALA A 496 2.05 3.56 14.88
CA ALA A 496 1.88 2.40 14.01
C ALA A 496 1.88 1.10 14.84
N SER A 497 1.24 0.08 14.28
CA SER A 497 1.05 -1.21 14.97
C SER A 497 2.25 -2.16 14.83
N SER A 498 3.34 -1.66 14.24
CA SER A 498 4.58 -2.44 13.97
C SER A 498 5.37 -2.71 15.25
#